data_167b12f1824cb636784ff0a524937c07
#
_entry.id   167b12f1824cb636784ff0a524937c07
#
_cell.length_a   1.000
_cell.length_b   1.000
_cell.length_c   1.000
_cell.angle_alpha   90.00
_cell.angle_beta   90.00
_cell.angle_gamma   90.00
#
_symmetry.space_group_name_H-M   'P 1'
#
loop_
_entity.id
_entity.type
_entity.pdbx_description
1 polymer ?
#
loop_
_entity_poly.entity_id
_entity_poly.type
_entity_poly.pdbx_seq_one_letter_code
_entity_poly.pdbx_strand_id
1 'polypeptide(L)'
;MGTSWPVVVVDRSHHVEPSEMKEVVREAIDKLVAKQAGELATKQAGGQAGGPESGAAEPLTVLVAMGFCGGVWDHVSFPCRVVVPRVDDCISLLLTTDDEAVPNRKEIGHLYLYENDPKDFSALHLIRDGGTADETYRGMSRDDLFRYWFGNYHAMDIIDTGLNPCYEVSYVEAAQKEADAINADLGYAEGSNLILEKLVSGRWDDQFIVAEPGKTLLHGDFFR
;
A
#
# COMPACT_ATOMS: atom_id res chain seq x y z
N MET A 1 7.07 4.52 -14.47
CA MET A 1 5.92 4.12 -15.31
C MET A 1 4.87 5.21 -15.32
N GLY A 2 4.35 5.60 -16.50
CA GLY A 2 3.19 6.47 -16.62
C GLY A 2 1.94 5.62 -16.86
N THR A 3 0.90 5.81 -16.07
CA THR A 3 -0.41 5.23 -16.37
C THR A 3 -1.34 6.31 -16.91
N SER A 4 -2.22 5.95 -17.84
CA SER A 4 -3.30 6.84 -18.30
C SER A 4 -4.52 6.84 -17.36
N TRP A 5 -4.51 6.01 -16.33
CA TRP A 5 -5.57 5.95 -15.33
C TRP A 5 -5.51 7.16 -14.41
N PRO A 6 -6.65 7.75 -14.01
CA PRO A 6 -6.66 8.76 -12.97
C PRO A 6 -6.15 8.16 -11.65
N VAL A 7 -5.18 8.83 -11.04
CA VAL A 7 -4.54 8.38 -9.80
C VAL A 7 -5.06 9.22 -8.63
N VAL A 8 -5.47 8.55 -7.57
CA VAL A 8 -5.75 9.16 -6.27
C VAL A 8 -4.68 8.69 -5.29
N VAL A 9 -3.99 9.62 -4.67
CA VAL A 9 -2.96 9.32 -3.67
C VAL A 9 -3.58 9.44 -2.29
N VAL A 10 -3.43 8.40 -1.48
CA VAL A 10 -3.76 8.43 -0.05
C VAL A 10 -2.46 8.72 0.69
N ASP A 11 -2.49 9.70 1.60
CA ASP A 11 -1.31 10.10 2.35
C ASP A 11 -0.84 8.96 3.26
N ARG A 12 0.47 8.68 3.22
CA ARG A 12 1.07 7.58 3.98
C ARG A 12 1.05 7.80 5.50
N SER A 13 0.88 9.03 5.97
CA SER A 13 0.74 9.32 7.41
C SER A 13 -0.40 8.55 8.07
N HIS A 14 -1.47 8.26 7.32
CA HIS A 14 -2.58 7.42 7.79
C HIS A 14 -2.20 5.95 8.00
N HIS A 15 -1.04 5.51 7.51
CA HIS A 15 -0.58 4.12 7.67
C HIS A 15 -0.30 3.75 9.13
N VAL A 16 -0.03 4.73 9.95
CA VAL A 16 0.28 4.55 11.37
C VAL A 16 -0.94 4.06 12.16
N GLU A 17 -2.14 4.44 11.71
CA GLU A 17 -3.40 4.06 12.32
C GLU A 17 -4.28 3.32 11.31
N PRO A 18 -4.33 1.96 11.33
CA PRO A 18 -5.05 1.17 10.33
C PRO A 18 -6.55 1.48 10.24
N SER A 19 -7.18 1.86 11.35
CA SER A 19 -8.60 2.25 11.37
C SER A 19 -8.83 3.55 10.60
N GLU A 20 -7.96 4.54 10.77
CA GLU A 20 -8.00 5.81 10.02
C GLU A 20 -7.73 5.57 8.53
N MET A 21 -6.70 4.78 8.19
CA MET A 21 -6.40 4.40 6.82
C MET A 21 -7.60 3.73 6.14
N LYS A 22 -8.31 2.84 6.84
CA LYS A 22 -9.52 2.18 6.34
C LYS A 22 -10.58 3.18 5.93
N GLU A 23 -10.88 4.17 6.77
CA GLU A 23 -11.88 5.20 6.47
C GLU A 23 -11.44 6.10 5.31
N VAL A 24 -10.18 6.53 5.27
CA VAL A 24 -9.64 7.38 4.20
C VAL A 24 -9.69 6.65 2.84
N VAL A 25 -9.30 5.39 2.78
CA VAL A 25 -9.35 4.57 1.56
C VAL A 25 -10.81 4.39 1.11
N ARG A 26 -11.71 4.10 2.03
CA ARG A 26 -13.15 3.97 1.74
C ARG A 26 -13.73 5.26 1.16
N GLU A 27 -13.47 6.39 1.79
CA GLU A 27 -13.90 7.69 1.26
C GLU A 27 -13.34 8.01 -0.12
N ALA A 28 -12.07 7.66 -0.38
CA ALA A 28 -11.44 7.86 -1.68
C ALA A 28 -12.15 7.06 -2.76
N ILE A 29 -12.49 5.80 -2.51
CA ILE A 29 -13.24 4.94 -3.44
C ILE A 29 -14.66 5.46 -3.64
N ASP A 30 -15.37 5.84 -2.58
CA ASP A 30 -16.72 6.39 -2.66
C ASP A 30 -16.77 7.68 -3.49
N LYS A 31 -15.77 8.56 -3.35
CA LYS A 31 -15.63 9.78 -4.17
C LYS A 31 -15.41 9.46 -5.65
N LEU A 32 -14.61 8.43 -5.98
CA LEU A 32 -14.41 7.97 -7.36
C LEU A 32 -15.73 7.44 -7.96
N VAL A 33 -16.47 6.64 -7.21
CA VAL A 33 -17.79 6.11 -7.63
C VAL A 33 -18.78 7.22 -7.87
N ALA A 34 -18.89 8.18 -6.95
CA ALA A 34 -19.79 9.33 -7.08
C ALA A 34 -19.44 10.20 -8.29
N LYS A 35 -18.15 10.44 -8.53
CA LYS A 35 -17.67 11.20 -9.70
C LYS A 35 -18.09 10.53 -11.01
N GLN A 36 -17.86 9.22 -11.14
CA GLN A 36 -18.24 8.49 -12.35
C GLN A 36 -19.76 8.49 -12.58
N ALA A 37 -20.55 8.30 -11.53
CA ALA A 37 -22.01 8.37 -11.62
C ALA A 37 -22.49 9.73 -12.13
N GLY A 38 -21.88 10.82 -11.66
CA GLY A 38 -22.15 12.19 -12.12
C GLY A 38 -21.80 12.41 -13.60
N GLU A 39 -20.65 11.89 -14.06
CA GLU A 39 -20.23 11.98 -15.46
C GLU A 39 -21.18 11.20 -16.40
N LEU A 40 -21.64 10.01 -15.99
CA LEU A 40 -22.61 9.23 -16.74
C LEU A 40 -23.96 9.95 -16.84
N ALA A 41 -24.46 10.51 -15.74
CA ALA A 41 -25.70 11.28 -15.72
C ALA A 41 -25.64 12.50 -16.64
N THR A 42 -24.50 13.19 -16.67
CA THR A 42 -24.29 14.37 -17.55
C THR A 42 -24.27 13.97 -19.02
N LYS A 43 -23.64 12.85 -19.39
CA LYS A 43 -23.63 12.33 -20.75
C LYS A 43 -25.02 11.93 -21.23
N GLN A 44 -25.84 11.33 -20.37
CA GLN A 44 -27.24 10.98 -20.70
C GLN A 44 -28.14 12.20 -20.83
N ALA A 45 -27.93 13.26 -20.02
CA ALA A 45 -28.69 14.51 -20.11
C ALA A 45 -28.34 15.36 -21.35
N GLY A 46 -27.11 15.19 -21.90
CA GLY A 46 -26.63 15.92 -23.09
C GLY A 46 -27.13 15.40 -24.44
N GLY A 47 -28.01 14.41 -24.49
CA GLY A 47 -28.82 13.93 -25.60
C GLY A 47 -28.13 13.83 -26.94
N GLN A 48 -27.44 12.71 -27.22
CA GLN A 48 -27.38 12.12 -28.56
C GLN A 48 -28.06 10.76 -28.49
N ALA A 49 -29.21 10.68 -29.16
CA ALA A 49 -29.94 9.44 -29.38
C ALA A 49 -29.11 8.52 -30.30
N GLY A 50 -28.19 7.80 -29.71
CA GLY A 50 -27.61 6.59 -30.25
C GLY A 50 -28.48 5.42 -29.79
N GLY A 51 -28.88 4.54 -30.73
CA GLY A 51 -29.84 3.47 -30.53
C GLY A 51 -29.53 2.52 -29.35
N PRO A 52 -30.45 1.60 -28.99
CA PRO A 52 -30.35 0.74 -27.84
C PRO A 52 -29.26 -0.30 -28.00
N GLU A 53 -28.01 0.00 -27.70
CA GLU A 53 -27.06 -1.02 -27.35
C GLU A 53 -27.31 -1.36 -25.84
N SER A 54 -28.09 -2.43 -25.66
CA SER A 54 -28.38 -3.03 -24.36
C SER A 54 -27.17 -3.79 -23.82
N GLY A 55 -26.03 -3.11 -23.67
CA GLY A 55 -24.90 -3.57 -22.86
C GLY A 55 -25.03 -2.90 -21.48
N ALA A 56 -25.25 -3.67 -20.42
CA ALA A 56 -25.09 -3.15 -19.07
C ALA A 56 -23.72 -2.48 -19.00
N ALA A 57 -23.66 -1.20 -18.64
CA ALA A 57 -22.39 -0.49 -18.53
C ALA A 57 -21.49 -1.27 -17.58
N GLU A 58 -20.26 -1.57 -18.01
CA GLU A 58 -19.31 -2.26 -17.12
C GLU A 58 -19.14 -1.46 -15.83
N PRO A 59 -19.14 -2.16 -14.67
CA PRO A 59 -18.96 -1.48 -13.40
C PRO A 59 -17.60 -0.78 -13.35
N LEU A 60 -17.56 0.37 -12.66
CA LEU A 60 -16.28 1.02 -12.36
C LEU A 60 -15.33 -0.01 -11.77
N THR A 61 -14.12 -0.05 -12.26
CA THR A 61 -13.05 -0.85 -11.68
C THR A 61 -12.03 0.07 -11.02
N VAL A 62 -11.83 -0.09 -9.71
CA VAL A 62 -10.81 0.62 -8.93
C VAL A 62 -9.64 -0.32 -8.71
N LEU A 63 -8.45 0.11 -9.16
CA LEU A 63 -7.19 -0.60 -8.96
C LEU A 63 -6.51 -0.04 -7.71
N VAL A 64 -6.14 -0.92 -6.80
CA VAL A 64 -5.57 -0.55 -5.51
C VAL A 64 -4.12 -1.00 -5.43
N ALA A 65 -3.20 -0.04 -5.29
CA ALA A 65 -1.77 -0.30 -5.20
C ALA A 65 -1.32 -0.35 -3.73
N MET A 66 -1.95 -1.21 -2.92
CA MET A 66 -1.57 -1.48 -1.53
C MET A 66 -2.00 -2.89 -1.12
N GLY A 67 -1.37 -3.46 -0.09
CA GLY A 67 -1.73 -4.76 0.47
C GLY A 67 -2.84 -4.69 1.52
N PHE A 68 -2.94 -5.75 2.36
CA PHE A 68 -3.89 -5.83 3.47
C PHE A 68 -3.67 -4.74 4.53
N CYS A 69 -2.41 -4.35 4.75
CA CYS A 69 -1.97 -3.19 5.53
C CYS A 69 -2.68 -3.06 6.89
N GLY A 70 -2.56 -4.08 7.73
CA GLY A 70 -3.11 -4.06 9.08
C GLY A 70 -4.64 -4.16 9.18
N GLY A 71 -5.32 -4.59 8.12
CA GLY A 71 -6.76 -4.84 8.16
C GLY A 71 -7.63 -3.79 7.47
N VAL A 72 -7.03 -2.91 6.67
CA VAL A 72 -7.75 -1.87 5.92
C VAL A 72 -8.91 -2.45 5.09
N TRP A 73 -8.73 -3.66 4.55
CA TRP A 73 -9.71 -4.33 3.68
C TRP A 73 -10.64 -5.29 4.41
N ASP A 74 -10.42 -5.56 5.70
CA ASP A 74 -11.22 -6.55 6.40
C ASP A 74 -12.65 -6.06 6.67
N HIS A 75 -13.63 -6.89 6.34
CA HIS A 75 -15.05 -6.59 6.47
C HIS A 75 -15.52 -5.33 5.72
N VAL A 76 -14.95 -5.05 4.53
CA VAL A 76 -15.40 -3.96 3.67
C VAL A 76 -15.98 -4.47 2.35
N SER A 77 -16.93 -3.73 1.79
CA SER A 77 -17.49 -3.96 0.46
C SER A 77 -17.71 -2.62 -0.24
N PHE A 78 -17.66 -2.64 -1.59
CA PHE A 78 -17.78 -1.43 -2.40
C PHE A 78 -18.85 -1.63 -3.49
N PRO A 79 -19.51 -0.56 -3.95
CA PRO A 79 -20.50 -0.62 -5.03
C PRO A 79 -19.84 -0.72 -6.42
N CYS A 80 -18.54 -0.87 -6.52
CA CYS A 80 -17.75 -1.02 -7.73
C CYS A 80 -16.88 -2.28 -7.65
N ARG A 81 -16.30 -2.69 -8.78
CA ARG A 81 -15.24 -3.72 -8.77
C ARG A 81 -13.97 -3.13 -8.18
N VAL A 82 -13.36 -3.84 -7.24
CA VAL A 82 -12.07 -3.46 -6.64
C VAL A 82 -11.05 -4.57 -6.87
N VAL A 83 -9.87 -4.21 -7.35
CA VAL A 83 -8.76 -5.14 -7.56
C VAL A 83 -7.64 -4.78 -6.61
N VAL A 84 -7.29 -5.71 -5.72
CA VAL A 84 -6.31 -5.53 -4.65
C VAL A 84 -5.24 -6.62 -4.74
N PRO A 85 -3.93 -6.30 -4.65
CA PRO A 85 -2.88 -7.31 -4.51
C PRO A 85 -3.08 -8.17 -3.26
N ARG A 86 -2.84 -9.48 -3.40
CA ARG A 86 -2.95 -10.44 -2.32
C ARG A 86 -1.66 -10.52 -1.52
N VAL A 87 -1.31 -9.43 -0.89
CA VAL A 87 -0.12 -9.30 -0.03
C VAL A 87 -0.49 -8.68 1.31
N ASP A 88 0.31 -8.93 2.34
CA ASP A 88 0.04 -8.42 3.68
C ASP A 88 0.25 -6.90 3.79
N ASP A 89 1.22 -6.34 3.07
CA ASP A 89 1.49 -4.90 3.07
C ASP A 89 2.22 -4.43 1.80
N CYS A 90 2.56 -3.14 1.76
CA CYS A 90 3.27 -2.52 0.65
C CYS A 90 4.71 -3.01 0.51
N ILE A 91 5.34 -3.50 1.58
CA ILE A 91 6.68 -4.09 1.54
C ILE A 91 6.65 -5.40 0.77
N SER A 92 5.76 -6.33 1.15
CA SER A 92 5.60 -7.61 0.45
C SER A 92 5.16 -7.43 -1.01
N LEU A 93 4.42 -6.34 -1.31
CA LEU A 93 4.11 -5.96 -2.69
C LEU A 93 5.38 -5.73 -3.51
N LEU A 94 6.34 -4.96 -2.96
CA LEU A 94 7.60 -4.64 -3.63
C LEU A 94 8.60 -5.82 -3.62
N LEU A 95 8.56 -6.69 -2.61
CA LEU A 95 9.40 -7.90 -2.53
C LEU A 95 8.89 -9.04 -3.43
N THR A 96 7.75 -8.89 -4.09
CA THR A 96 7.24 -9.89 -5.02
C THR A 96 7.91 -9.76 -6.38
N THR A 97 8.84 -10.69 -6.66
CA THR A 97 9.66 -10.71 -7.88
C THR A 97 9.25 -11.82 -8.88
N ASP A 98 8.29 -12.67 -8.50
CA ASP A 98 7.81 -13.83 -9.27
C ASP A 98 6.27 -13.89 -9.33
N ASP A 99 5.75 -14.94 -9.99
CA ASP A 99 4.31 -15.17 -10.16
C ASP A 99 3.68 -16.00 -9.03
N GLU A 100 4.40 -16.29 -7.95
CA GLU A 100 3.87 -17.05 -6.82
C GLU A 100 3.05 -16.14 -5.88
N ALA A 101 1.88 -16.61 -5.49
CA ALA A 101 0.99 -15.92 -4.56
C ALA A 101 1.41 -16.16 -3.12
N VAL A 102 2.47 -15.48 -2.68
CA VAL A 102 2.96 -15.50 -1.29
C VAL A 102 2.61 -14.19 -0.61
N PRO A 103 1.68 -14.19 0.36
CA PRO A 103 1.20 -12.95 0.97
C PRO A 103 2.25 -12.16 1.74
N ASN A 104 3.15 -12.84 2.44
CA ASN A 104 4.20 -12.18 3.22
C ASN A 104 5.58 -12.68 2.75
N ARG A 105 6.38 -11.75 2.25
CA ARG A 105 7.72 -11.99 1.73
C ARG A 105 8.83 -11.40 2.60
N LYS A 106 8.46 -10.82 3.73
CA LYS A 106 9.43 -10.23 4.66
C LYS A 106 10.16 -11.30 5.45
N GLU A 107 11.44 -11.09 5.68
CA GLU A 107 12.24 -11.90 6.59
C GLU A 107 12.04 -11.45 8.05
N ILE A 108 12.13 -12.39 8.99
CA ILE A 108 11.97 -12.09 10.42
C ILE A 108 13.20 -11.30 10.91
N GLY A 109 12.96 -10.21 11.60
CA GLY A 109 14.02 -9.35 12.14
C GLY A 109 14.61 -8.38 11.12
N HIS A 110 14.00 -8.25 9.93
CA HIS A 110 14.38 -7.30 8.90
C HIS A 110 13.38 -6.13 8.84
N LEU A 111 13.89 -4.92 8.74
CA LEU A 111 13.17 -3.71 8.34
C LEU A 111 13.51 -3.40 6.88
N TYR A 112 12.60 -2.70 6.21
CA TYR A 112 12.75 -2.43 4.78
C TYR A 112 12.60 -0.95 4.49
N LEU A 113 13.53 -0.41 3.68
CA LEU A 113 13.51 0.95 3.17
C LEU A 113 13.18 0.93 1.67
N TYR A 114 12.19 1.69 1.26
CA TYR A 114 11.80 1.84 -0.15
C TYR A 114 11.50 3.30 -0.51
N GLU A 115 11.60 4.19 0.44
CA GLU A 115 11.38 5.62 0.29
C GLU A 115 12.43 6.25 -0.62
N ASN A 116 12.09 7.39 -1.22
CA ASN A 116 13.07 8.19 -1.98
C ASN A 116 14.11 8.87 -1.08
N ASP A 117 13.77 9.14 0.17
CA ASP A 117 14.71 9.56 1.23
C ASP A 117 14.56 8.60 2.42
N PRO A 118 15.62 7.91 2.87
CA PRO A 118 15.57 7.02 4.02
C PRO A 118 15.06 7.67 5.31
N LYS A 119 15.22 8.99 5.46
CA LYS A 119 14.72 9.76 6.60
C LYS A 119 13.19 9.79 6.67
N ASP A 120 12.51 9.51 5.57
CA ASP A 120 11.05 9.46 5.49
C ASP A 120 10.47 8.14 6.02
N PHE A 121 11.29 7.26 6.58
CA PHE A 121 10.81 6.03 7.21
C PHE A 121 9.90 6.36 8.39
N SER A 122 8.61 6.14 8.21
CA SER A 122 7.55 6.73 9.04
C SER A 122 7.63 6.35 10.53
N ALA A 123 7.93 5.09 10.85
CA ALA A 123 7.97 4.64 12.25
C ALA A 123 9.13 5.28 13.01
N LEU A 124 10.33 5.38 12.39
CA LEU A 124 11.47 6.07 13.00
C LEU A 124 11.21 7.56 13.16
N HIS A 125 10.57 8.19 12.16
CA HIS A 125 10.20 9.60 12.21
C HIS A 125 9.24 9.90 13.37
N LEU A 126 8.19 9.09 13.54
CA LEU A 126 7.23 9.25 14.62
C LEU A 126 7.87 9.19 16.01
N ILE A 127 8.73 8.21 16.25
CA ILE A 127 9.42 8.07 17.55
C ILE A 127 10.43 9.20 17.73
N ARG A 128 11.12 9.61 16.65
CA ARG A 128 12.13 10.67 16.70
C ARG A 128 11.52 12.03 17.00
N ASP A 129 10.39 12.37 16.38
CA ASP A 129 9.86 13.72 16.39
C ASP A 129 8.73 13.97 17.39
N GLY A 130 7.98 12.96 17.78
CA GLY A 130 6.82 13.19 18.65
C GLY A 130 6.53 12.10 19.65
N GLY A 131 7.14 10.95 19.53
CA GLY A 131 6.68 9.76 20.23
C GLY A 131 5.33 9.33 19.67
N THR A 132 4.62 8.47 20.39
CA THR A 132 3.27 8.05 20.02
C THR A 132 2.22 8.68 20.93
N ALA A 133 1.06 9.02 20.37
CA ALA A 133 -0.11 9.44 21.12
C ALA A 133 -0.85 8.25 21.77
N ASP A 134 -0.44 7.02 21.46
CA ASP A 134 -1.07 5.81 21.98
C ASP A 134 -0.90 5.71 23.51
N GLU A 135 -2.02 5.59 24.21
CA GLU A 135 -2.06 5.47 25.66
C GLU A 135 -1.32 4.24 26.19
N THR A 136 -1.17 3.19 25.38
CA THR A 136 -0.43 1.95 25.69
C THR A 136 1.02 2.24 26.04
N TYR A 137 1.60 3.28 25.44
CA TYR A 137 3.01 3.64 25.62
C TYR A 137 3.19 4.87 26.54
N ARG A 138 2.10 5.30 27.20
CA ARG A 138 2.14 6.46 28.10
C ARG A 138 3.13 6.24 29.23
N GLY A 139 4.10 7.16 29.34
CA GLY A 139 5.14 7.13 30.39
C GLY A 139 6.40 6.37 30.01
N MET A 140 6.47 5.76 28.84
CA MET A 140 7.74 5.24 28.32
C MET A 140 8.66 6.38 27.89
N SER A 141 9.96 6.26 28.19
CA SER A 141 10.94 7.15 27.57
C SER A 141 11.06 6.89 26.07
N ARG A 142 11.57 7.87 25.30
CA ARG A 142 11.83 7.66 23.86
C ARG A 142 12.75 6.47 23.60
N ASP A 143 13.78 6.29 24.43
CA ASP A 143 14.74 5.20 24.30
C ASP A 143 14.09 3.83 24.59
N ASP A 144 13.20 3.77 25.59
CA ASP A 144 12.47 2.54 25.89
C ASP A 144 11.48 2.20 24.79
N LEU A 145 10.77 3.19 24.26
CA LEU A 145 9.85 3.04 23.15
C LEU A 145 10.58 2.56 21.89
N PHE A 146 11.72 3.17 21.58
CA PHE A 146 12.56 2.81 20.46
C PHE A 146 13.05 1.36 20.59
N ARG A 147 13.55 0.98 21.76
CA ARG A 147 13.99 -0.39 22.04
C ARG A 147 12.84 -1.39 21.99
N TYR A 148 11.68 -1.01 22.48
CA TYR A 148 10.47 -1.85 22.42
C TYR A 148 10.04 -2.14 20.99
N TRP A 149 10.04 -1.14 20.12
CA TRP A 149 9.61 -1.29 18.72
C TRP A 149 10.66 -1.92 17.82
N PHE A 150 11.93 -1.58 18.03
CA PHE A 150 13.01 -1.97 17.11
C PHE A 150 14.01 -2.95 17.67
N GLY A 151 13.95 -3.29 18.96
CA GLY A 151 14.94 -4.14 19.62
C GLY A 151 15.03 -5.58 19.11
N ASN A 152 14.06 -6.04 18.34
CA ASN A 152 14.05 -7.37 17.70
C ASN A 152 14.56 -7.36 16.25
N TYR A 153 14.84 -6.18 15.70
CA TYR A 153 15.38 -6.06 14.34
C TYR A 153 16.90 -6.08 14.40
N HIS A 154 17.49 -6.77 13.43
CA HIS A 154 18.94 -6.89 13.29
C HIS A 154 19.44 -6.53 11.90
N ALA A 155 18.54 -6.39 10.94
CA ALA A 155 18.83 -5.96 9.59
C ALA A 155 17.88 -4.85 9.14
N MET A 156 18.39 -3.97 8.29
CA MET A 156 17.64 -2.95 7.56
C MET A 156 18.01 -3.05 6.09
N ASP A 157 17.06 -3.47 5.26
CA ASP A 157 17.30 -3.70 3.84
C ASP A 157 16.71 -2.61 2.97
N ILE A 158 17.50 -2.08 2.08
CA ILE A 158 17.05 -1.20 1.01
C ILE A 158 16.43 -2.07 -0.08
N ILE A 159 15.14 -1.88 -0.40
CA ILE A 159 14.50 -2.60 -1.50
C ILE A 159 14.91 -1.95 -2.82
N ASP A 160 15.65 -2.68 -3.66
CA ASP A 160 16.01 -2.25 -5.01
C ASP A 160 14.92 -2.64 -6.01
N THR A 161 14.09 -1.68 -6.39
CA THR A 161 13.06 -1.85 -7.44
C THR A 161 13.55 -1.40 -8.82
N GLY A 162 14.80 -0.93 -8.93
CA GLY A 162 15.36 -0.32 -10.13
C GLY A 162 14.84 1.09 -10.43
N LEU A 163 13.99 1.67 -9.57
CA LEU A 163 13.39 3.00 -9.76
C LEU A 163 13.77 4.01 -8.68
N ASN A 164 14.26 3.54 -7.55
CA ASN A 164 14.69 4.37 -6.43
C ASN A 164 16.18 4.67 -6.48
N PRO A 165 16.67 5.75 -5.81
CA PRO A 165 18.09 6.14 -5.81
C PRO A 165 18.95 5.30 -4.86
N CYS A 166 18.65 4.00 -4.72
CA CYS A 166 19.18 3.11 -3.68
C CYS A 166 20.72 2.91 -3.71
N TYR A 167 21.38 3.27 -4.81
CA TYR A 167 22.84 3.22 -4.95
C TYR A 167 23.52 4.59 -4.93
N GLU A 168 22.77 5.66 -4.77
CA GLU A 168 23.39 6.98 -4.60
C GLU A 168 24.08 7.08 -3.24
N VAL A 169 25.29 7.63 -3.20
CA VAL A 169 26.10 7.72 -1.97
C VAL A 169 25.34 8.42 -0.85
N SER A 170 24.66 9.52 -1.15
CA SER A 170 23.85 10.27 -0.18
C SER A 170 22.69 9.47 0.39
N TYR A 171 22.07 8.63 -0.45
CA TYR A 171 21.00 7.74 -0.02
C TYR A 171 21.53 6.65 0.92
N VAL A 172 22.62 5.98 0.52
CA VAL A 172 23.24 4.91 1.33
C VAL A 172 23.75 5.45 2.66
N GLU A 173 24.38 6.63 2.68
CA GLU A 173 24.82 7.27 3.93
C GLU A 173 23.64 7.64 4.85
N ALA A 174 22.51 8.04 4.28
CA ALA A 174 21.32 8.31 5.07
C ALA A 174 20.70 7.01 5.61
N ALA A 175 20.59 5.97 4.77
CA ALA A 175 20.10 4.65 5.17
C ALA A 175 20.98 4.02 6.27
N GLN A 176 22.30 4.16 6.17
CA GLN A 176 23.23 3.66 7.20
C GLN A 176 22.98 4.34 8.56
N LYS A 177 22.70 5.65 8.59
CA LYS A 177 22.37 6.34 9.83
C LYS A 177 21.07 5.85 10.46
N GLU A 178 20.10 5.49 9.64
CA GLU A 178 18.85 4.89 10.13
C GLU A 178 19.10 3.47 10.69
N ALA A 179 19.89 2.65 10.00
CA ALA A 179 20.29 1.32 10.48
C ALA A 179 21.09 1.39 11.78
N ASP A 180 22.08 2.28 11.85
CA ASP A 180 22.89 2.50 13.06
C ASP A 180 22.02 2.93 14.25
N ALA A 181 20.99 3.73 14.01
CA ALA A 181 20.08 4.21 15.06
C ALA A 181 19.31 3.09 15.74
N ILE A 182 19.08 1.97 15.06
CA ILE A 182 18.42 0.77 15.63
C ILE A 182 19.41 -0.39 15.88
N ASN A 183 20.69 -0.16 15.66
CA ASN A 183 21.76 -1.16 15.81
C ASN A 183 21.53 -2.37 14.87
N ALA A 184 21.13 -2.10 13.63
CA ALA A 184 20.92 -3.10 12.57
C ALA A 184 21.99 -3.01 11.49
N ASP A 185 22.28 -4.13 10.84
CA ASP A 185 23.15 -4.18 9.66
C ASP A 185 22.37 -3.64 8.43
N LEU A 186 23.00 -2.80 7.64
CA LEU A 186 22.42 -2.32 6.39
C LEU A 186 22.66 -3.32 5.27
N GLY A 187 21.57 -3.72 4.59
CA GLY A 187 21.59 -4.65 3.47
C GLY A 187 20.77 -4.17 2.28
N TYR A 188 20.61 -5.05 1.31
CA TYR A 188 19.75 -4.87 0.14
C TYR A 188 18.85 -6.08 -0.05
N ALA A 189 17.59 -5.82 -0.38
CA ALA A 189 16.64 -6.82 -0.82
C ALA A 189 16.28 -6.60 -2.30
N GLU A 190 16.22 -7.67 -3.08
CA GLU A 190 15.71 -7.61 -4.44
C GLU A 190 14.22 -7.26 -4.40
N GLY A 191 13.86 -6.21 -5.12
CA GLY A 191 12.50 -5.74 -5.27
C GLY A 191 12.04 -5.71 -6.71
N SER A 192 10.74 -5.54 -6.92
CA SER A 192 10.15 -5.48 -8.24
C SER A 192 8.92 -4.59 -8.29
N ASN A 193 8.62 -4.08 -9.47
CA ASN A 193 7.35 -3.43 -9.78
C ASN A 193 6.34 -4.40 -10.43
N LEU A 194 6.61 -5.71 -10.42
CA LEU A 194 5.83 -6.74 -11.10
C LEU A 194 4.33 -6.68 -10.75
N ILE A 195 4.01 -6.58 -9.47
CA ILE A 195 2.61 -6.50 -9.00
C ILE A 195 1.94 -5.24 -9.52
N LEU A 196 2.63 -4.08 -9.50
CA LEU A 196 2.08 -2.84 -10.04
C LEU A 196 1.88 -2.91 -11.56
N GLU A 197 2.81 -3.53 -12.27
CA GLU A 197 2.70 -3.77 -13.73
C GLU A 197 1.52 -4.68 -14.06
N LYS A 198 1.35 -5.78 -13.34
CA LYS A 198 0.21 -6.68 -13.48
C LYS A 198 -1.10 -5.95 -13.19
N LEU A 199 -1.14 -5.20 -12.09
CA LEU A 199 -2.32 -4.45 -11.66
C LEU A 199 -2.82 -3.52 -12.77
N VAL A 200 -1.96 -2.67 -13.31
CA VAL A 200 -2.34 -1.68 -14.35
C VAL A 200 -2.52 -2.27 -15.74
N SER A 201 -1.93 -3.44 -16.02
CA SER A 201 -2.08 -4.13 -17.31
C SER A 201 -3.28 -5.07 -17.38
N GLY A 202 -4.00 -5.26 -16.28
CA GLY A 202 -5.15 -6.18 -16.24
C GLY A 202 -4.78 -7.66 -16.10
N ARG A 203 -3.53 -7.98 -15.78
CA ARG A 203 -3.07 -9.37 -15.54
C ARG A 203 -3.35 -9.78 -14.08
N TRP A 204 -4.62 -9.93 -13.74
CA TRP A 204 -5.07 -10.23 -12.37
C TRP A 204 -5.21 -11.75 -12.18
N ASP A 205 -4.09 -12.38 -11.89
CA ASP A 205 -3.97 -13.80 -11.57
C ASP A 205 -4.21 -14.08 -10.06
N ASP A 206 -3.71 -15.22 -9.56
CA ASP A 206 -3.87 -15.62 -8.15
C ASP A 206 -3.20 -14.67 -7.14
N GLN A 207 -2.33 -13.76 -7.62
CA GLN A 207 -1.73 -12.72 -6.81
C GLN A 207 -2.67 -11.54 -6.54
N PHE A 208 -3.91 -11.59 -7.07
CA PHE A 208 -4.89 -10.53 -6.88
C PHE A 208 -6.21 -11.06 -6.34
N ILE A 209 -6.90 -10.19 -5.62
CA ILE A 209 -8.29 -10.35 -5.25
C ILE A 209 -9.10 -9.43 -6.15
N VAL A 210 -9.96 -10.01 -6.99
CA VAL A 210 -10.95 -9.27 -7.77
C VAL A 210 -12.27 -9.34 -7.02
N ALA A 211 -12.66 -8.25 -6.38
CA ALA A 211 -13.92 -8.15 -5.64
C ALA A 211 -14.97 -7.47 -6.54
N GLU A 212 -15.97 -8.24 -6.97
CA GLU A 212 -17.12 -7.71 -7.69
C GLU A 212 -17.97 -6.78 -6.79
N PRO A 213 -18.78 -5.88 -7.39
CA PRO A 213 -19.63 -4.97 -6.62
C PRO A 213 -20.44 -5.68 -5.54
N GLY A 214 -20.36 -5.20 -4.30
CA GLY A 214 -21.05 -5.75 -3.14
C GLY A 214 -20.37 -6.96 -2.49
N LYS A 215 -19.29 -7.50 -3.06
CA LYS A 215 -18.52 -8.56 -2.40
C LYS A 215 -17.80 -7.98 -1.18
N THR A 216 -18.00 -8.61 -0.01
CA THR A 216 -17.24 -8.28 1.20
C THR A 216 -15.86 -8.92 1.14
N LEU A 217 -14.82 -8.13 1.34
CA LEU A 217 -13.44 -8.57 1.51
C LEU A 217 -13.24 -9.02 2.96
N LEU A 218 -12.50 -10.11 3.15
CA LEU A 218 -12.17 -10.68 4.45
C LEU A 218 -10.68 -10.95 4.57
N HIS A 219 -10.17 -11.00 5.80
CA HIS A 219 -8.78 -11.40 6.08
C HIS A 219 -8.38 -12.68 5.33
N GLY A 220 -9.24 -13.72 5.36
CA GLY A 220 -8.96 -14.99 4.67
C GLY A 220 -8.86 -14.90 3.14
N ASP A 221 -9.27 -13.81 2.50
CA ASP A 221 -9.07 -13.62 1.06
C ASP A 221 -7.61 -13.28 0.74
N PHE A 222 -6.87 -12.71 1.70
CA PHE A 222 -5.46 -12.32 1.54
C PHE A 222 -4.49 -13.44 1.92
N PHE A 223 -4.81 -14.25 2.90
CA PHE A 223 -3.90 -15.23 3.53
C PHE A 223 -4.39 -16.67 3.30
N ARG A 224 -4.39 -17.09 2.03
CA ARG A 224 -4.73 -18.48 1.64
C ARG A 224 -3.51 -19.31 1.43
#